data_81a4bfca158e7354a06a27ef16767d4f
#
_entry.id   81a4bfca158e7354a06a27ef16767d4f
#
_cell.length_a   1.000
_cell.length_b   1.000
_cell.length_c   1.000
_cell.angle_alpha   90.00
_cell.angle_beta   90.00
_cell.angle_gamma   90.00
#
_symmetry.space_group_name_H-M   'P 1'
#
loop_
_entity.id
_entity.type
_entity.pdbx_description
1 polymer ?
#
loop_
_entity_poly.entity_id
_entity_poly.type
_entity_poly.pdbx_seq_one_letter_code
_entity_poly.pdbx_strand_id
1 'polypeptide(L)'
;DLDTKICSVVARQLREVVTTIANTYLDNPFHNFEHACHVTMSVAKFITRIATRDIDEKDIIANPDKSAEGTASILHDYTHGINSDPLTLFAIVFSALIHDTDHRGVSNVQLCKEEESMATLYKDKSVAEQNSLDIAWDVLMSEDFEELRVILFATRADLLRFRQVVVNIVLATDIFDKELNDLRKKRWDRAFGDDEVDHNLRATIVIEHIIQ
;
A
#
# COMPACT_ATOMS: atom_id res chain seq x y z
N ASP A 1 22.49 -1.37 17.19
CA ASP A 1 21.38 -0.72 17.93
C ASP A 1 20.90 0.48 17.13
N LEU A 2 20.05 0.22 16.14
CA LEU A 2 19.34 1.26 15.35
C LEU A 2 18.11 1.73 16.15
N ASP A 3 18.35 2.27 17.35
CA ASP A 3 17.34 2.97 18.13
C ASP A 3 17.22 4.41 17.57
N THR A 4 16.88 4.53 16.29
CA THR A 4 16.51 5.81 15.70
C THR A 4 15.15 6.22 16.29
N LYS A 5 15.21 6.90 17.43
CA LYS A 5 14.00 7.47 18.06
C LYS A 5 13.37 8.42 17.05
N ILE A 6 12.22 8.04 16.52
CA ILE A 6 11.38 8.96 15.72
C ILE A 6 11.17 10.23 16.55
N CYS A 7 11.40 11.39 15.92
CA CYS A 7 11.16 12.68 16.59
C CYS A 7 9.74 12.71 17.17
N SER A 8 9.60 13.21 18.38
CA SER A 8 8.31 13.23 19.09
C SER A 8 7.20 13.97 18.32
N VAL A 9 7.56 14.99 17.56
CA VAL A 9 6.63 15.74 16.70
C VAL A 9 6.12 14.83 15.57
N VAL A 10 7.00 14.14 14.88
CA VAL A 10 6.65 13.21 13.79
C VAL A 10 5.79 12.06 14.31
N ALA A 11 6.17 11.47 15.46
CA ALA A 11 5.37 10.41 16.09
C ALA A 11 3.98 10.90 16.51
N ARG A 12 3.84 12.15 16.97
CA ARG A 12 2.56 12.77 17.26
C ARG A 12 1.74 12.96 15.99
N GLN A 13 2.31 13.59 14.97
CA GLN A 13 1.62 13.80 13.68
C GLN A 13 1.17 12.48 13.03
N LEU A 14 1.99 11.43 13.10
CA LEU A 14 1.59 10.11 12.60
C LEU A 14 0.35 9.57 13.34
N ARG A 15 0.29 9.70 14.67
CA ARG A 15 -0.91 9.31 15.44
C ARG A 15 -2.13 10.16 15.08
N GLU A 16 -1.93 11.45 14.88
CA GLU A 16 -3.00 12.38 14.49
C GLU A 16 -3.54 12.06 13.08
N VAL A 17 -2.67 11.75 12.09
CA VAL A 17 -3.09 11.25 10.77
C VAL A 17 -3.94 9.99 10.91
N VAL A 18 -3.47 8.99 11.66
CA VAL A 18 -4.23 7.74 11.87
C VAL A 18 -5.58 8.03 12.54
N THR A 19 -5.61 8.91 13.54
CA THR A 19 -6.85 9.29 14.24
C THR A 19 -7.80 10.04 13.30
N THR A 20 -7.30 10.95 12.48
CA THR A 20 -8.11 11.70 11.52
C THR A 20 -8.71 10.76 10.49
N ILE A 21 -7.92 9.83 9.94
CA ILE A 21 -8.40 8.80 9.02
C ILE A 21 -9.44 7.90 9.70
N ALA A 22 -9.20 7.45 10.94
CA ALA A 22 -10.16 6.64 11.68
C ALA A 22 -11.53 7.30 11.81
N ASN A 23 -11.55 8.63 11.98
CA ASN A 23 -12.78 9.40 12.10
C ASN A 23 -13.55 9.61 10.77
N THR A 24 -12.93 9.27 9.64
CA THR A 24 -13.60 9.32 8.32
C THR A 24 -14.34 8.03 7.98
N TYR A 25 -14.08 6.95 8.73
CA TYR A 25 -14.82 5.69 8.56
C TYR A 25 -16.23 5.79 9.08
N LEU A 26 -17.17 5.27 8.30
CA LEU A 26 -18.58 5.21 8.67
C LEU A 26 -18.89 3.96 9.49
N ASP A 27 -19.95 4.06 10.31
CA ASP A 27 -20.48 2.91 11.04
C ASP A 27 -21.32 2.05 10.07
N ASN A 28 -20.71 0.99 9.55
CA ASN A 28 -21.36 0.00 8.72
C ASN A 28 -20.89 -1.42 9.08
N PRO A 29 -21.64 -2.48 8.66
CA PRO A 29 -21.38 -3.84 9.13
C PRO A 29 -20.01 -4.43 8.73
N PHE A 30 -19.41 -3.98 7.62
CA PHE A 30 -18.18 -4.57 7.10
C PHE A 30 -17.08 -3.53 6.86
N HIS A 31 -17.32 -2.53 5.98
CA HIS A 31 -16.32 -1.53 5.58
C HIS A 31 -16.18 -0.42 6.64
N ASN A 32 -15.77 -0.81 7.84
CA ASN A 32 -15.60 0.05 9.01
C ASN A 32 -14.12 0.11 9.43
N PHE A 33 -13.82 0.95 10.41
CA PHE A 33 -12.42 1.11 10.88
C PHE A 33 -11.84 -0.15 11.51
N GLU A 34 -12.65 -1.02 12.13
CA GLU A 34 -12.19 -2.30 12.68
C GLU A 34 -11.71 -3.23 11.56
N HIS A 35 -12.45 -3.29 10.44
CA HIS A 35 -12.01 -4.01 9.25
C HIS A 35 -10.67 -3.48 8.73
N ALA A 36 -10.54 -2.17 8.55
CA ALA A 36 -9.28 -1.55 8.12
C ALA A 36 -8.10 -1.86 9.06
N CYS A 37 -8.33 -1.87 10.38
CA CYS A 37 -7.33 -2.29 11.35
C CYS A 37 -6.91 -3.74 11.15
N HIS A 38 -7.85 -4.66 10.91
CA HIS A 38 -7.55 -6.06 10.66
C HIS A 38 -6.73 -6.26 9.39
N VAL A 39 -7.07 -5.57 8.30
CA VAL A 39 -6.31 -5.60 7.03
C VAL A 39 -4.90 -5.04 7.26
N THR A 40 -4.78 -3.88 7.93
CA THR A 40 -3.50 -3.24 8.23
C THR A 40 -2.59 -4.15 9.06
N MET A 41 -3.10 -4.78 10.11
CA MET A 41 -2.33 -5.71 10.94
C MET A 41 -1.92 -6.97 10.16
N SER A 42 -2.79 -7.49 9.29
CA SER A 42 -2.51 -8.64 8.45
C SER A 42 -1.39 -8.35 7.46
N VAL A 43 -1.44 -7.20 6.82
CA VAL A 43 -0.41 -6.69 5.92
C VAL A 43 0.93 -6.50 6.63
N ALA A 44 0.93 -5.83 7.79
CA ALA A 44 2.14 -5.63 8.59
C ALA A 44 2.78 -6.97 9.00
N LYS A 45 1.97 -7.94 9.42
CA LYS A 45 2.43 -9.30 9.73
C LYS A 45 2.99 -10.02 8.52
N PHE A 46 2.35 -9.87 7.36
CA PHE A 46 2.81 -10.47 6.11
C PHE A 46 4.16 -9.90 5.67
N ILE A 47 4.30 -8.56 5.67
CA ILE A 47 5.55 -7.87 5.38
C ILE A 47 6.66 -8.32 6.33
N THR A 48 6.37 -8.38 7.64
CA THR A 48 7.34 -8.85 8.64
C THR A 48 7.80 -10.28 8.35
N ARG A 49 6.91 -11.19 7.97
CA ARG A 49 7.26 -12.57 7.62
C ARG A 49 8.14 -12.66 6.37
N ILE A 50 7.89 -11.82 5.37
CA ILE A 50 8.75 -11.73 4.19
C ILE A 50 10.13 -11.22 4.59
N ALA A 51 10.16 -10.18 5.46
CA ALA A 51 11.40 -9.54 5.91
C ALA A 51 12.26 -10.41 6.85
N THR A 52 11.63 -11.29 7.63
CA THR A 52 12.30 -12.11 8.66
C THR A 52 12.45 -13.56 8.25
N ARG A 53 12.26 -13.90 6.96
CA ARG A 53 12.46 -15.27 6.51
C ARG A 53 13.88 -15.71 6.79
N ASP A 54 14.00 -16.84 7.48
CA ASP A 54 15.29 -17.51 7.65
C ASP A 54 15.84 -17.88 6.26
N ILE A 55 17.01 -17.34 5.96
CA ILE A 55 17.76 -17.70 4.76
C ILE A 55 18.24 -19.14 5.00
N ASP A 56 17.73 -20.09 4.22
CA ASP A 56 18.11 -21.48 4.36
C ASP A 56 19.64 -21.65 4.21
N GLU A 57 20.20 -22.57 5.00
CA GLU A 57 21.63 -22.89 4.96
C GLU A 57 22.11 -23.22 3.51
N LYS A 58 21.19 -23.71 2.68
CA LYS A 58 21.42 -23.99 1.25
C LYS A 58 21.63 -22.72 0.42
N ASP A 59 20.91 -21.64 0.73
CA ASP A 59 21.02 -20.34 0.05
C ASP A 59 22.34 -19.66 0.43
N ILE A 60 22.81 -19.87 1.68
CA ILE A 60 24.11 -19.39 2.17
C ILE A 60 25.28 -20.16 1.50
N ILE A 61 25.08 -21.47 1.25
CA ILE A 61 26.12 -22.32 0.60
C ILE A 61 26.23 -22.01 -0.88
N ALA A 62 25.11 -21.68 -1.54
CA ALA A 62 25.09 -21.30 -2.96
C ALA A 62 25.74 -19.92 -3.21
N ASN A 63 25.84 -19.07 -2.17
CA ASN A 63 26.42 -17.74 -2.27
C ASN A 63 27.55 -17.59 -1.24
N PRO A 64 28.83 -17.73 -1.65
CA PRO A 64 29.99 -17.77 -0.73
C PRO A 64 30.28 -16.43 -0.02
N ASP A 65 29.62 -15.35 -0.42
CA ASP A 65 29.75 -14.05 0.26
C ASP A 65 28.89 -14.03 1.53
N LYS A 66 29.53 -14.38 2.66
CA LYS A 66 28.91 -14.36 4.00
C LYS A 66 28.87 -12.95 4.62
N SER A 67 29.11 -11.90 3.85
CA SER A 67 29.02 -10.53 4.30
C SER A 67 27.54 -10.10 4.56
N ALA A 68 27.36 -9.03 5.32
CA ALA A 68 26.04 -8.43 5.48
C ALA A 68 25.46 -7.97 4.14
N GLU A 69 26.32 -7.57 3.19
CA GLU A 69 25.95 -7.16 1.83
C GLU A 69 25.45 -8.36 1.01
N GLY A 70 26.12 -9.52 1.09
CA GLY A 70 25.67 -10.75 0.43
C GLY A 70 24.32 -11.22 0.94
N THR A 71 24.11 -11.17 2.26
CA THR A 71 22.82 -11.51 2.88
C THR A 71 21.71 -10.52 2.45
N ALA A 72 22.02 -9.23 2.39
CA ALA A 72 21.07 -8.21 1.93
C ALA A 72 20.72 -8.40 0.44
N SER A 73 21.67 -8.79 -0.40
CA SER A 73 21.45 -9.08 -1.82
C SER A 73 20.51 -10.29 -1.99
N ILE A 74 20.75 -11.37 -1.26
CA ILE A 74 19.88 -12.56 -1.30
C ILE A 74 18.45 -12.21 -0.87
N LEU A 75 18.28 -11.43 0.19
CA LEU A 75 16.98 -10.99 0.66
C LEU A 75 16.29 -10.05 -0.34
N HIS A 76 17.05 -9.16 -0.98
CA HIS A 76 16.57 -8.29 -2.06
C HIS A 76 16.02 -9.11 -3.23
N ASP A 77 16.80 -10.05 -3.74
CA ASP A 77 16.39 -10.91 -4.86
C ASP A 77 15.18 -11.77 -4.51
N TYR A 78 15.15 -12.29 -3.29
CA TYR A 78 14.06 -13.13 -2.79
C TYR A 78 12.74 -12.37 -2.65
N THR A 79 12.80 -11.13 -2.19
CA THR A 79 11.63 -10.26 -1.98
C THR A 79 11.32 -9.40 -3.20
N HIS A 80 12.02 -9.60 -4.31
CA HIS A 80 11.98 -8.72 -5.48
C HIS A 80 12.19 -7.25 -5.14
N GLY A 81 13.01 -6.97 -4.12
CA GLY A 81 13.30 -5.61 -3.66
C GLY A 81 12.24 -4.94 -2.79
N ILE A 82 11.09 -5.58 -2.53
CA ILE A 82 10.03 -5.00 -1.69
C ILE A 82 10.57 -4.61 -0.32
N ASN A 83 11.40 -5.45 0.27
CA ASN A 83 11.93 -5.25 1.62
C ASN A 83 13.06 -4.21 1.70
N SER A 84 13.60 -3.80 0.58
CA SER A 84 14.71 -2.84 0.50
C SER A 84 14.23 -1.38 0.45
N ASP A 85 12.92 -1.15 0.32
CA ASP A 85 12.36 0.18 0.18
C ASP A 85 11.35 0.52 1.30
N PRO A 86 11.80 1.21 2.37
CA PRO A 86 10.95 1.60 3.48
C PRO A 86 9.72 2.43 3.08
N LEU A 87 9.85 3.26 2.04
CA LEU A 87 8.75 4.08 1.57
C LEU A 87 7.64 3.23 0.93
N THR A 88 8.02 2.22 0.17
CA THR A 88 7.05 1.25 -0.39
C THR A 88 6.38 0.44 0.72
N LEU A 89 7.12 0.00 1.73
CA LEU A 89 6.53 -0.70 2.89
C LEU A 89 5.51 0.19 3.62
N PHE A 90 5.85 1.45 3.83
CA PHE A 90 4.92 2.41 4.43
C PHE A 90 3.70 2.65 3.54
N ALA A 91 3.88 2.77 2.21
CA ALA A 91 2.78 2.94 1.26
C ALA A 91 1.79 1.77 1.31
N ILE A 92 2.29 0.53 1.42
CA ILE A 92 1.45 -0.67 1.52
C ILE A 92 0.61 -0.64 2.82
N VAL A 93 1.24 -0.35 3.96
CA VAL A 93 0.55 -0.26 5.26
C VAL A 93 -0.45 0.89 5.27
N PHE A 94 -0.08 2.04 4.72
CA PHE A 94 -0.95 3.20 4.59
C PHE A 94 -2.17 2.89 3.69
N SER A 95 -1.95 2.22 2.55
CA SER A 95 -3.04 1.80 1.66
C SER A 95 -4.05 0.88 2.37
N ALA A 96 -3.56 -0.07 3.16
CA ALA A 96 -4.40 -0.96 3.97
C ALA A 96 -5.23 -0.19 5.01
N LEU A 97 -4.67 0.89 5.56
CA LEU A 97 -5.39 1.73 6.53
C LEU A 97 -6.50 2.58 5.90
N ILE A 98 -6.34 2.99 4.63
CA ILE A 98 -7.22 3.99 4.00
C ILE A 98 -8.21 3.41 2.99
N HIS A 99 -8.08 2.14 2.57
CA HIS A 99 -8.76 1.60 1.39
C HIS A 99 -10.29 1.72 1.41
N ASP A 100 -10.90 1.72 2.57
CA ASP A 100 -12.34 1.82 2.79
C ASP A 100 -12.77 3.14 3.49
N THR A 101 -11.93 4.17 3.46
CA THR A 101 -12.25 5.49 4.03
C THR A 101 -13.55 6.04 3.44
N ASP A 102 -14.51 6.45 4.30
CA ASP A 102 -15.84 6.95 3.91
C ASP A 102 -16.65 5.96 3.04
N HIS A 103 -16.38 4.66 3.12
CA HIS A 103 -17.15 3.67 2.36
C HIS A 103 -18.60 3.59 2.84
N ARG A 104 -19.57 3.75 1.93
CA ARG A 104 -21.02 3.82 2.22
C ARG A 104 -21.66 2.45 2.49
N GLY A 105 -20.91 1.36 2.41
CA GLY A 105 -21.42 0.00 2.59
C GLY A 105 -22.23 -0.54 1.39
N VAL A 106 -22.16 0.13 0.25
CA VAL A 106 -22.86 -0.25 -1.00
C VAL A 106 -21.85 -0.43 -2.13
N SER A 107 -22.25 -1.15 -3.19
CA SER A 107 -21.41 -1.32 -4.37
C SER A 107 -21.20 -0.02 -5.15
N ASN A 108 -20.11 0.09 -5.93
CA ASN A 108 -19.85 1.24 -6.81
C ASN A 108 -21.06 1.52 -7.75
N VAL A 109 -21.73 0.48 -8.26
CA VAL A 109 -22.92 0.63 -9.12
C VAL A 109 -24.08 1.29 -8.35
N GLN A 110 -24.26 0.96 -7.09
CA GLN A 110 -25.31 1.58 -6.27
C GLN A 110 -24.91 3.00 -5.87
N LEU A 111 -23.66 3.21 -5.50
CA LEU A 111 -23.10 4.51 -5.15
C LEU A 111 -23.26 5.53 -6.29
N CYS A 112 -22.98 5.12 -7.53
CA CYS A 112 -23.20 5.97 -8.72
C CYS A 112 -24.66 6.41 -8.91
N LYS A 113 -25.62 5.59 -8.46
CA LYS A 113 -27.06 5.95 -8.56
C LYS A 113 -27.52 6.87 -7.44
N GLU A 114 -26.92 6.74 -6.25
CA GLU A 114 -27.31 7.49 -5.05
C GLU A 114 -26.57 8.82 -4.94
N GLU A 115 -25.33 8.90 -5.43
CA GLU A 115 -24.40 10.04 -5.29
C GLU A 115 -23.95 10.55 -6.67
N GLU A 116 -24.85 11.23 -7.40
CA GLU A 116 -24.59 11.71 -8.77
C GLU A 116 -23.35 12.62 -8.84
N SER A 117 -23.06 13.39 -7.81
CA SER A 117 -21.87 14.25 -7.74
C SER A 117 -20.57 13.44 -7.72
N MET A 118 -20.50 12.37 -6.94
CA MET A 118 -19.35 11.47 -6.89
C MET A 118 -19.22 10.68 -8.20
N ALA A 119 -20.34 10.18 -8.72
CA ALA A 119 -20.38 9.48 -10.01
C ALA A 119 -19.80 10.35 -11.13
N THR A 120 -20.22 11.61 -11.21
CA THR A 120 -19.70 12.58 -12.18
C THR A 120 -18.22 12.87 -11.97
N LEU A 121 -17.79 13.10 -10.72
CA LEU A 121 -16.40 13.42 -10.37
C LEU A 121 -15.45 12.29 -10.81
N TYR A 122 -15.80 11.05 -10.50
CA TYR A 122 -14.96 9.86 -10.75
C TYR A 122 -15.33 9.11 -12.03
N LYS A 123 -16.25 9.66 -12.85
CA LYS A 123 -16.66 9.11 -14.15
C LYS A 123 -17.16 7.67 -14.07
N ASP A 124 -17.93 7.38 -13.02
CA ASP A 124 -18.52 6.06 -12.73
C ASP A 124 -17.49 4.91 -12.55
N LYS A 125 -16.22 5.23 -12.28
CA LYS A 125 -15.16 4.21 -12.15
C LYS A 125 -14.60 4.16 -10.74
N SER A 126 -14.61 2.99 -10.11
CA SER A 126 -14.04 2.74 -8.77
C SER A 126 -14.32 3.90 -7.80
N VAL A 127 -15.58 4.31 -7.73
CA VAL A 127 -15.98 5.58 -7.10
C VAL A 127 -15.65 5.60 -5.62
N ALA A 128 -15.90 4.51 -4.90
CA ALA A 128 -15.59 4.39 -3.48
C ALA A 128 -14.08 4.46 -3.25
N GLU A 129 -13.30 3.73 -4.05
CA GLU A 129 -11.84 3.67 -3.94
C GLU A 129 -11.19 5.02 -4.26
N GLN A 130 -11.69 5.72 -5.30
CA GLN A 130 -11.19 7.06 -5.62
C GLN A 130 -11.53 8.08 -4.53
N ASN A 131 -12.73 8.01 -3.95
CA ASN A 131 -13.13 8.84 -2.82
C ASN A 131 -12.23 8.59 -1.59
N SER A 132 -11.97 7.32 -1.27
CA SER A 132 -11.06 6.97 -0.17
C SER A 132 -9.66 7.52 -0.38
N LEU A 133 -9.15 7.48 -1.61
CA LEU A 133 -7.85 8.05 -1.98
C LEU A 133 -7.82 9.57 -1.79
N ASP A 134 -8.83 10.28 -2.27
CA ASP A 134 -8.88 11.75 -2.20
C ASP A 134 -8.98 12.22 -0.75
N ILE A 135 -9.86 11.63 0.06
CA ILE A 135 -9.98 11.96 1.50
C ILE A 135 -8.65 11.72 2.23
N ALA A 136 -8.06 10.54 2.05
CA ALA A 136 -6.80 10.21 2.73
C ALA A 136 -5.64 11.10 2.26
N TRP A 137 -5.65 11.48 0.99
CA TRP A 137 -4.65 12.40 0.43
C TRP A 137 -4.79 13.80 1.00
N ASP A 138 -6.01 14.33 1.09
CA ASP A 138 -6.28 15.65 1.68
C ASP A 138 -5.86 15.68 3.15
N VAL A 139 -6.12 14.62 3.91
CA VAL A 139 -5.63 14.50 5.29
C VAL A 139 -4.10 14.54 5.31
N LEU A 140 -3.41 13.67 4.56
CA LEU A 140 -1.95 13.59 4.58
C LEU A 140 -1.28 14.89 4.12
N MET A 141 -1.91 15.64 3.20
CA MET A 141 -1.38 16.89 2.64
C MET A 141 -1.76 18.14 3.42
N SER A 142 -2.55 18.02 4.49
CA SER A 142 -2.87 19.13 5.41
C SER A 142 -1.61 19.76 5.97
N GLU A 143 -1.65 21.06 6.24
CA GLU A 143 -0.54 21.83 6.84
C GLU A 143 -0.11 21.27 8.20
N ASP A 144 -1.03 20.68 8.94
CA ASP A 144 -0.80 20.10 10.28
C ASP A 144 0.21 18.94 10.27
N PHE A 145 0.50 18.34 9.11
CA PHE A 145 1.36 17.15 8.96
C PHE A 145 2.63 17.42 8.14
N GLU A 146 3.11 18.65 8.12
CA GLU A 146 4.27 19.06 7.34
C GLU A 146 5.54 18.30 7.76
N GLU A 147 5.84 18.20 9.07
CA GLU A 147 7.06 17.54 9.55
C GLU A 147 7.05 16.03 9.25
N LEU A 148 5.87 15.41 9.30
CA LEU A 148 5.71 14.01 8.88
C LEU A 148 6.03 13.86 7.40
N ARG A 149 5.50 14.73 6.55
CA ARG A 149 5.76 14.70 5.09
C ARG A 149 7.23 14.91 4.75
N VAL A 150 7.90 15.83 5.43
CA VAL A 150 9.34 16.09 5.22
C VAL A 150 10.18 14.84 5.51
N ILE A 151 9.80 14.05 6.50
CA ILE A 151 10.49 12.78 6.82
C ILE A 151 10.13 11.67 5.81
N LEU A 152 8.87 11.61 5.38
CA LEU A 152 8.42 10.59 4.45
C LEU A 152 8.93 10.82 3.03
N PHE A 153 9.00 12.08 2.59
CA PHE A 153 9.27 12.45 1.21
C PHE A 153 10.49 13.37 1.15
N ALA A 154 11.69 12.77 1.04
CA ALA A 154 12.93 13.55 0.88
C ALA A 154 12.95 14.34 -0.44
N THR A 155 12.28 13.84 -1.47
CA THR A 155 12.20 14.45 -2.79
C THR A 155 10.76 14.43 -3.33
N ARG A 156 10.52 15.28 -4.35
CA ARG A 156 9.25 15.22 -5.11
C ARG A 156 9.06 13.85 -5.80
N ALA A 157 10.14 13.21 -6.21
CA ALA A 157 10.06 11.87 -6.81
C ALA A 157 9.55 10.83 -5.81
N ASP A 158 9.96 10.90 -4.54
CA ASP A 158 9.46 10.03 -3.48
C ASP A 158 7.97 10.21 -3.24
N LEU A 159 7.51 11.47 -3.20
CA LEU A 159 6.08 11.78 -3.07
C LEU A 159 5.26 11.19 -4.23
N LEU A 160 5.72 11.35 -5.47
CA LEU A 160 5.03 10.85 -6.66
C LEU A 160 5.03 9.32 -6.68
N ARG A 161 6.14 8.69 -6.31
CA ARG A 161 6.26 7.23 -6.20
C ARG A 161 5.34 6.68 -5.12
N PHE A 162 5.35 7.27 -3.94
CA PHE A 162 4.43 6.91 -2.85
C PHE A 162 2.97 6.98 -3.30
N ARG A 163 2.58 8.11 -3.89
CA ARG A 163 1.21 8.30 -4.41
C ARG A 163 0.86 7.23 -5.44
N GLN A 164 1.75 6.94 -6.38
CA GLN A 164 1.51 5.92 -7.42
C GLN A 164 1.29 4.53 -6.81
N VAL A 165 2.10 4.15 -5.82
CA VAL A 165 1.96 2.85 -5.13
C VAL A 165 0.62 2.79 -4.39
N VAL A 166 0.27 3.83 -3.63
CA VAL A 166 -0.99 3.89 -2.88
C VAL A 166 -2.20 3.81 -3.82
N VAL A 167 -2.19 4.58 -4.92
CA VAL A 167 -3.28 4.55 -5.92
C VAL A 167 -3.43 3.16 -6.53
N ASN A 168 -2.33 2.53 -6.92
CA ASN A 168 -2.38 1.19 -7.52
C ASN A 168 -2.97 0.15 -6.57
N ILE A 169 -2.57 0.20 -5.29
CA ILE A 169 -3.02 -0.74 -4.27
C ILE A 169 -4.51 -0.53 -3.95
N VAL A 170 -4.94 0.70 -3.71
CA VAL A 170 -6.33 0.98 -3.35
C VAL A 170 -7.28 0.71 -4.51
N LEU A 171 -6.95 1.14 -5.74
CA LEU A 171 -7.77 0.80 -6.91
C LEU A 171 -7.81 -0.71 -7.19
N ALA A 172 -6.80 -1.47 -6.69
CA ALA A 172 -6.80 -2.93 -6.83
C ALA A 172 -7.88 -3.60 -5.97
N THR A 173 -8.43 -2.95 -4.96
CA THR A 173 -9.52 -3.50 -4.15
C THR A 173 -10.88 -3.50 -4.86
N ASP A 174 -11.06 -2.71 -5.93
CA ASP A 174 -12.23 -2.82 -6.81
C ASP A 174 -12.15 -4.08 -7.68
N ILE A 175 -12.66 -5.17 -7.15
CA ILE A 175 -12.70 -6.48 -7.83
C ILE A 175 -13.79 -6.57 -8.91
N PHE A 176 -14.71 -5.59 -8.98
CA PHE A 176 -15.81 -5.58 -9.93
C PHE A 176 -15.51 -4.78 -11.19
N ASP A 177 -14.47 -3.94 -11.23
CA ASP A 177 -14.03 -3.26 -12.44
C ASP A 177 -13.36 -4.26 -13.40
N LYS A 178 -14.11 -4.63 -14.46
CA LYS A 178 -13.65 -5.62 -15.45
C LYS A 178 -12.43 -5.14 -16.23
N GLU A 179 -12.37 -3.84 -16.56
CA GLU A 179 -11.27 -3.26 -17.34
C GLU A 179 -9.96 -3.32 -16.52
N LEU A 180 -10.02 -2.93 -15.24
CA LEU A 180 -8.88 -3.04 -14.34
C LEU A 180 -8.47 -4.50 -14.11
N ASN A 181 -9.42 -5.40 -13.96
CA ASN A 181 -9.14 -6.82 -13.78
C ASN A 181 -8.46 -7.45 -15.01
N ASP A 182 -8.91 -7.11 -16.22
CA ASP A 182 -8.29 -7.58 -17.47
C ASP A 182 -6.86 -7.04 -17.62
N LEU A 183 -6.63 -5.77 -17.26
CA LEU A 183 -5.29 -5.17 -17.26
C LEU A 183 -4.35 -5.87 -16.26
N ARG A 184 -4.84 -6.12 -15.03
CA ARG A 184 -4.07 -6.84 -13.99
C ARG A 184 -3.73 -8.25 -14.41
N LYS A 185 -4.69 -8.98 -14.99
CA LYS A 185 -4.45 -10.33 -15.50
C LYS A 185 -3.36 -10.35 -16.57
N LYS A 186 -3.41 -9.44 -17.53
CA LYS A 186 -2.36 -9.31 -18.57
C LYS A 186 -1.00 -8.99 -17.97
N ARG A 187 -0.94 -8.12 -16.94
CA ARG A 187 0.30 -7.80 -16.24
C ARG A 187 0.82 -8.99 -15.43
N TRP A 188 -0.07 -9.73 -14.79
CA TRP A 188 0.26 -10.98 -14.08
C TRP A 188 0.86 -12.02 -15.05
N ASP A 189 0.15 -12.29 -16.15
CA ASP A 189 0.60 -13.26 -17.16
C ASP A 189 1.98 -12.87 -17.72
N ARG A 190 2.22 -11.58 -17.98
CA ARG A 190 3.53 -11.08 -18.40
C ARG A 190 4.61 -11.26 -17.33
N ALA A 191 4.31 -11.02 -16.08
CA ALA A 191 5.31 -11.08 -15.00
C ALA A 191 5.71 -12.51 -14.62
N PHE A 192 4.76 -13.45 -14.70
CA PHE A 192 4.94 -14.82 -14.22
C PHE A 192 4.86 -15.88 -15.31
N GLY A 193 4.45 -15.53 -16.54
CA GLY A 193 4.33 -16.43 -17.70
C GLY A 193 5.57 -16.52 -18.58
N ASP A 194 6.46 -15.51 -18.56
CA ASP A 194 7.65 -15.46 -19.40
C ASP A 194 8.89 -15.97 -18.65
N ASP A 195 9.83 -16.57 -19.39
CA ASP A 195 11.11 -17.07 -18.86
C ASP A 195 12.07 -15.94 -18.41
N GLU A 196 11.85 -14.71 -18.89
CA GLU A 196 12.64 -13.55 -18.49
C GLU A 196 12.06 -12.92 -17.23
N VAL A 197 12.85 -12.98 -16.15
CA VAL A 197 12.42 -12.53 -14.81
C VAL A 197 12.56 -11.02 -14.68
N ASP A 198 11.44 -10.27 -14.74
CA ASP A 198 11.41 -8.87 -14.32
C ASP A 198 10.99 -8.79 -12.84
N HIS A 199 12.00 -8.71 -11.96
CA HIS A 199 11.80 -8.62 -10.51
C HIS A 199 10.95 -7.42 -10.11
N ASN A 200 11.14 -6.24 -10.75
CA ASN A 200 10.39 -5.03 -10.44
C ASN A 200 8.90 -5.18 -10.80
N LEU A 201 8.60 -5.79 -11.95
CA LEU A 201 7.24 -6.06 -12.35
C LEU A 201 6.54 -7.04 -11.40
N ARG A 202 7.24 -8.12 -11.01
CA ARG A 202 6.74 -9.11 -10.04
C ARG A 202 6.46 -8.46 -8.68
N ALA A 203 7.39 -7.66 -8.16
CA ALA A 203 7.20 -6.92 -6.92
C ALA A 203 5.97 -6.00 -6.97
N THR A 204 5.84 -5.22 -8.05
CA THR A 204 4.71 -4.32 -8.24
C THR A 204 3.38 -5.08 -8.22
N ILE A 205 3.30 -6.21 -8.91
CA ILE A 205 2.07 -7.02 -8.96
C ILE A 205 1.75 -7.64 -7.61
N VAL A 206 2.73 -8.16 -6.89
CA VAL A 206 2.52 -8.69 -5.53
C VAL A 206 2.01 -7.59 -4.60
N ILE A 207 2.61 -6.39 -4.68
CA ILE A 207 2.19 -5.23 -3.87
C ILE A 207 0.73 -4.85 -4.18
N GLU A 208 0.34 -4.79 -5.45
CA GLU A 208 -1.03 -4.44 -5.86
C GLU A 208 -2.09 -5.43 -5.34
N HIS A 209 -1.72 -6.68 -5.06
CA HIS A 209 -2.65 -7.72 -4.59
C HIS A 209 -2.56 -8.00 -3.09
N ILE A 210 -1.71 -7.27 -2.36
CA ILE A 210 -1.40 -7.60 -0.95
C ILE A 210 -2.57 -7.33 0.00
N ILE A 211 -3.50 -6.46 -0.37
CA ILE A 211 -4.67 -6.08 0.44
C ILE A 211 -6.01 -6.56 -0.14
N GLN A 212 -5.98 -7.35 -1.20
CA GLN A 212 -7.19 -7.96 -1.81
C GLN A 212 -7.69 -9.19 -1.00
#